data_8fd1d749556c65ed4558506d81321103
#
_entry.id   8fd1d749556c65ed4558506d81321103
#
_cell.length_a   1.000
_cell.length_b   1.000
_cell.length_c   1.000
_cell.angle_alpha   90.00
_cell.angle_beta   90.00
_cell.angle_gamma   90.00
#
_symmetry.space_group_name_H-M   'P 1'
#
loop_
_entity.id
_entity.type
_entity.pdbx_description
1 polymer ?
#
loop_
_entity_poly.entity_id
_entity_poly.type
_entity_poly.pdbx_seq_one_letter_code
_entity_poly.pdbx_strand_id
1 'polypeptide(L)'
;LAGDDTYSRIDMSNVKRVEILNGAASALYGSDAIAGVINIITDDSRNKVNVTSNSRYGSKNQFLQSVNADVNVGKFGSYTSYQYQRADGWQLNPYTESKGELVPTNKQASEGFHRNVINQRFTYDATDRLSFYVRGTFFGRSSDRPMPMDKVNTTNYDMRRETFTYGAGAQYMINKNSYLNADYLSDNHSTYKDFFDGKKSGESDMTKRIHYHNLNVKGIFRLGKYNKLSAGTEFIKELLSSETDNIAGKSMYTTALYAQDEININEHFQAYAGLRYIYHENFKSYATPNVALLYKVGGFNFRGSYAAGFRTPELKELYTESEKKASGATRLTIGNPDLDPEKSDNFTLSAEYTM
;
A
#
# COMPACT_ATOMS: atom_id res chain seq x y z
N LEU A 1 -3.59 5.64 -0.76
CA LEU A 1 -3.05 6.11 0.49
C LEU A 1 -1.91 7.12 0.36
N ALA A 2 -0.77 6.87 -0.10
CA ALA A 2 0.37 7.81 -0.06
C ALA A 2 0.94 8.17 -1.44
N GLY A 3 0.18 7.99 -2.50
CA GLY A 3 0.59 8.37 -3.85
C GLY A 3 1.80 7.58 -4.37
N ASP A 4 2.62 8.24 -5.18
CA ASP A 4 3.71 7.65 -5.96
C ASP A 4 4.79 6.89 -5.17
N ASP A 5 4.87 7.09 -3.84
CA ASP A 5 5.90 6.45 -3.00
C ASP A 5 5.50 5.10 -2.39
N THR A 6 4.27 4.63 -2.60
CA THR A 6 3.79 3.39 -1.96
C THR A 6 4.68 2.19 -2.32
N TYR A 7 5.03 2.03 -3.59
CA TYR A 7 5.91 0.93 -4.03
C TYR A 7 7.36 1.10 -3.58
N SER A 8 7.82 2.34 -3.40
CA SER A 8 9.19 2.61 -2.96
C SER A 8 9.45 2.26 -1.50
N ARG A 9 8.39 2.06 -0.70
CA ARG A 9 8.47 1.65 0.71
C ARG A 9 8.72 0.15 0.89
N ILE A 10 8.49 -0.65 -0.17
CA ILE A 10 8.60 -2.09 -0.09
C ILE A 10 10.06 -2.51 -0.29
N ASP A 11 10.58 -3.28 0.66
CA ASP A 11 11.86 -3.96 0.50
C ASP A 11 11.65 -5.23 -0.35
N MET A 12 12.04 -5.14 -1.63
CA MET A 12 11.91 -6.26 -2.56
C MET A 12 12.96 -7.35 -2.34
N SER A 13 13.96 -7.14 -1.48
CA SER A 13 15.02 -8.13 -1.24
C SER A 13 14.55 -9.36 -0.48
N ASN A 14 13.42 -9.27 0.23
CA ASN A 14 12.81 -10.37 1.00
C ASN A 14 11.45 -10.82 0.43
N VAL A 15 11.17 -10.50 -0.82
CA VAL A 15 9.91 -10.92 -1.45
C VAL A 15 10.06 -12.33 -1.99
N LYS A 16 9.23 -13.24 -1.50
CA LYS A 16 9.14 -14.63 -1.97
C LYS A 16 8.39 -14.74 -3.29
N ARG A 17 7.26 -14.03 -3.40
CA ARG A 17 6.45 -13.96 -4.62
C ARG A 17 5.50 -12.76 -4.58
N VAL A 18 5.07 -12.36 -5.75
CA VAL A 18 4.02 -11.37 -5.95
C VAL A 18 2.82 -12.06 -6.59
N GLU A 19 1.65 -11.89 -5.99
CA GLU A 19 0.37 -12.40 -6.50
C GLU A 19 -0.45 -11.23 -7.01
N ILE A 20 -0.91 -11.31 -8.24
CA ILE A 20 -1.72 -10.28 -8.88
C ILE A 20 -3.12 -10.85 -9.11
N LEU A 21 -4.11 -10.22 -8.49
CA LEU A 21 -5.53 -10.49 -8.70
C LEU A 21 -6.09 -9.39 -9.60
N ASN A 22 -6.50 -9.75 -10.79
CA ASN A 22 -7.14 -8.84 -11.74
C ASN A 22 -8.65 -8.81 -11.52
N GLY A 23 -9.25 -7.61 -11.62
CA GLY A 23 -10.67 -7.40 -11.41
C GLY A 23 -11.03 -7.09 -9.95
N ALA A 24 -12.29 -6.77 -9.70
CA ALA A 24 -12.73 -6.36 -8.37
C ALA A 24 -12.57 -7.47 -7.33
N ALA A 25 -11.92 -7.14 -6.24
CA ALA A 25 -11.67 -8.01 -5.09
C ALA A 25 -12.14 -7.35 -3.77
N SER A 26 -13.04 -6.38 -3.87
CA SER A 26 -13.51 -5.56 -2.72
C SER A 26 -14.15 -6.38 -1.62
N ALA A 27 -14.67 -7.57 -1.91
CA ALA A 27 -15.26 -8.43 -0.89
C ALA A 27 -14.27 -8.88 0.19
N LEU A 28 -13.01 -9.17 -0.19
CA LEU A 28 -11.96 -9.57 0.76
C LEU A 28 -11.04 -8.42 1.18
N TYR A 29 -10.69 -7.55 0.24
CA TYR A 29 -9.61 -6.57 0.40
C TYR A 29 -10.11 -5.14 0.64
N GLY A 30 -11.43 -4.91 0.64
CA GLY A 30 -12.03 -3.62 0.97
C GLY A 30 -12.25 -2.69 -0.22
N SER A 31 -12.52 -1.41 0.07
CA SER A 31 -12.99 -0.43 -0.90
C SER A 31 -12.01 -0.17 -2.05
N ASP A 32 -10.72 -0.17 -1.79
CA ASP A 32 -9.72 0.24 -2.79
C ASP A 32 -9.38 -0.86 -3.81
N ALA A 33 -9.94 -2.08 -3.64
CA ALA A 33 -9.71 -3.21 -4.52
C ALA A 33 -10.70 -3.28 -5.70
N ILE A 34 -11.10 -2.13 -6.26
CA ILE A 34 -12.07 -2.04 -7.36
C ILE A 34 -11.50 -2.56 -8.70
N ALA A 35 -10.20 -2.35 -8.96
CA ALA A 35 -9.53 -2.74 -10.19
C ALA A 35 -8.66 -4.00 -10.05
N GLY A 36 -8.28 -4.35 -8.84
CA GLY A 36 -7.44 -5.51 -8.55
C GLY A 36 -6.64 -5.39 -7.26
N VAL A 37 -5.84 -6.41 -6.97
CA VAL A 37 -4.98 -6.49 -5.78
C VAL A 37 -3.59 -6.99 -6.18
N ILE A 38 -2.57 -6.36 -5.64
CA ILE A 38 -1.19 -6.85 -5.67
C ILE A 38 -0.84 -7.30 -4.25
N ASN A 39 -0.67 -8.60 -4.07
CA ASN A 39 -0.30 -9.19 -2.80
C ASN A 39 1.18 -9.57 -2.81
N ILE A 40 1.97 -8.97 -1.92
CA ILE A 40 3.40 -9.18 -1.82
C ILE A 40 3.67 -10.10 -0.63
N ILE A 41 4.11 -11.30 -0.93
CA ILE A 41 4.42 -12.33 0.07
C ILE A 41 5.93 -12.28 0.35
N THR A 42 6.28 -11.99 1.59
CA THR A 42 7.66 -12.03 2.07
C THR A 42 8.07 -13.45 2.46
N ASP A 43 9.37 -13.72 2.44
CA ASP A 43 9.90 -14.99 2.91
C ASP A 43 10.00 -14.99 4.43
N ASP A 44 9.53 -16.08 5.05
CA ASP A 44 9.71 -16.34 6.48
C ASP A 44 10.76 -17.46 6.61
N SER A 45 12.00 -17.09 6.84
CA SER A 45 13.05 -18.06 7.14
C SER A 45 12.74 -18.79 8.46
N ARG A 46 12.84 -20.12 8.46
CA ARG A 46 12.74 -20.96 9.67
C ARG A 46 14.11 -21.42 10.16
N ASN A 47 15.18 -20.97 9.56
CA ASN A 47 16.55 -21.28 9.98
C ASN A 47 16.83 -20.64 11.32
N LYS A 48 17.72 -21.24 12.13
CA LYS A 48 18.15 -20.66 13.41
C LYS A 48 18.72 -19.26 13.23
N VAL A 49 19.56 -19.10 12.22
CA VAL A 49 20.12 -17.81 11.79
C VAL A 49 20.21 -17.84 10.26
N ASN A 50 19.73 -16.77 9.63
CA ASN A 50 19.91 -16.54 8.20
C ASN A 50 20.23 -15.06 8.01
N VAL A 51 21.33 -14.77 7.32
CA VAL A 51 21.74 -13.40 6.99
C VAL A 51 21.96 -13.32 5.49
N THR A 52 21.29 -12.36 4.86
CA THR A 52 21.48 -12.08 3.42
C THR A 52 21.90 -10.64 3.23
N SER A 53 22.82 -10.41 2.32
CA SER A 53 23.27 -9.08 1.93
C SER A 53 23.28 -8.96 0.41
N ASN A 54 22.79 -7.85 -0.11
CA ASN A 54 22.75 -7.55 -1.53
C ASN A 54 23.26 -6.13 -1.77
N SER A 55 24.28 -6.00 -2.61
CA SER A 55 24.85 -4.72 -3.02
C SER A 55 24.72 -4.58 -4.53
N ARG A 56 24.21 -3.45 -5.01
CA ARG A 56 24.12 -3.13 -6.43
C ARG A 56 24.59 -1.72 -6.70
N TYR A 57 25.42 -1.57 -7.72
CA TYR A 57 25.85 -0.29 -8.23
C TYR A 57 25.50 -0.16 -9.72
N GLY A 58 25.10 1.02 -10.16
CA GLY A 58 24.69 1.30 -11.54
C GLY A 58 25.06 2.71 -11.98
N SER A 59 24.71 3.05 -13.23
CA SER A 59 24.87 4.38 -13.79
C SER A 59 24.13 5.43 -12.97
N LYS A 60 24.51 6.73 -13.11
CA LYS A 60 23.92 7.84 -12.35
C LYS A 60 24.07 7.66 -10.83
N ASN A 61 25.21 7.13 -10.41
CA ASN A 61 25.56 6.89 -9.01
C ASN A 61 24.48 6.09 -8.25
N GLN A 62 23.73 5.24 -8.97
CA GLN A 62 22.74 4.37 -8.33
C GLN A 62 23.47 3.38 -7.44
N PHE A 63 23.16 3.41 -6.17
CA PHE A 63 23.67 2.47 -5.18
C PHE A 63 22.52 1.93 -4.35
N LEU A 64 22.50 0.62 -4.18
CA LEU A 64 21.58 -0.08 -3.28
C LEU A 64 22.39 -1.03 -2.42
N GLN A 65 22.15 -0.97 -1.13
CA GLN A 65 22.62 -1.94 -0.14
C GLN A 65 21.41 -2.42 0.66
N SER A 66 21.23 -3.74 0.75
CA SER A 66 20.26 -4.34 1.68
C SER A 66 20.93 -5.41 2.52
N VAL A 67 20.50 -5.51 3.77
CA VAL A 67 20.90 -6.56 4.72
C VAL A 67 19.65 -7.04 5.43
N ASN A 68 19.43 -8.34 5.41
CA ASN A 68 18.32 -9.00 6.12
C ASN A 68 18.90 -10.02 7.08
N ALA A 69 18.37 -10.10 8.28
CA ALA A 69 18.75 -11.06 9.30
C ALA A 69 17.51 -11.70 9.95
N ASP A 70 17.41 -13.01 9.86
CA ASP A 70 16.44 -13.82 10.57
C ASP A 70 17.13 -14.57 11.69
N VAL A 71 16.54 -14.54 12.89
CA VAL A 71 17.01 -15.30 14.06
C VAL A 71 15.83 -15.96 14.69
N ASN A 72 15.87 -17.32 14.81
CA ASN A 72 14.81 -18.10 15.43
C ASN A 72 15.42 -18.96 16.56
N VAL A 73 15.04 -18.69 17.81
CA VAL A 73 15.54 -19.37 18.99
C VAL A 73 14.38 -19.80 19.89
N GLY A 74 14.15 -21.10 19.95
CA GLY A 74 13.04 -21.65 20.74
C GLY A 74 11.69 -21.14 20.25
N LYS A 75 10.99 -20.42 21.10
CA LYS A 75 9.68 -19.82 20.83
C LYS A 75 9.75 -18.38 20.27
N PHE A 76 10.92 -17.83 20.14
CA PHE A 76 11.15 -16.45 19.73
C PHE A 76 11.76 -16.38 18.33
N GLY A 77 11.18 -15.54 17.48
CA GLY A 77 11.72 -15.18 16.17
C GLY A 77 11.93 -13.68 16.06
N SER A 78 12.98 -13.28 15.35
CA SER A 78 13.30 -11.90 15.01
C SER A 78 13.68 -11.80 13.55
N TYR A 79 13.04 -10.90 12.83
CA TYR A 79 13.42 -10.50 11.48
C TYR A 79 13.78 -9.02 11.48
N THR A 80 14.97 -8.71 11.02
CA THR A 80 15.47 -7.34 10.85
C THR A 80 15.88 -7.14 9.40
N SER A 81 15.45 -6.07 8.76
CA SER A 81 15.94 -5.68 7.44
C SER A 81 16.30 -4.21 7.41
N TYR A 82 17.40 -3.88 6.72
CA TYR A 82 17.81 -2.54 6.41
C TYR A 82 18.11 -2.41 4.93
N GLN A 83 17.56 -1.39 4.29
CA GLN A 83 17.87 -1.05 2.91
C GLN A 83 18.21 0.44 2.80
N TYR A 84 19.35 0.72 2.18
CA TYR A 84 19.74 2.04 1.73
C TYR A 84 19.74 2.08 0.21
N GLN A 85 19.22 3.14 -0.37
CA GLN A 85 19.32 3.39 -1.81
C GLN A 85 19.54 4.87 -2.07
N ARG A 86 20.39 5.17 -3.07
CA ARG A 86 20.55 6.51 -3.61
C ARG A 86 20.66 6.46 -5.13
N ALA A 87 20.35 7.58 -5.77
CA ALA A 87 20.63 7.84 -7.18
C ALA A 87 20.77 9.34 -7.40
N ASP A 88 21.64 9.76 -8.31
CA ASP A 88 21.71 11.15 -8.75
C ASP A 88 20.55 11.45 -9.71
N GLY A 89 20.12 12.70 -9.72
CA GLY A 89 19.19 13.20 -10.71
C GLY A 89 19.83 13.27 -12.10
N TRP A 90 19.02 13.24 -13.14
CA TRP A 90 19.49 13.36 -14.51
C TRP A 90 18.51 14.08 -15.42
N GLN A 91 19.06 14.71 -16.45
CA GLN A 91 18.34 15.45 -17.49
C GLN A 91 18.30 14.65 -18.78
N LEU A 92 17.18 14.73 -19.52
CA LEU A 92 17.12 14.25 -20.91
C LEU A 92 17.74 15.26 -21.87
N ASN A 93 17.48 16.56 -21.65
CA ASN A 93 17.98 17.64 -22.48
C ASN A 93 18.32 18.84 -21.59
N PRO A 94 19.53 19.43 -21.70
CA PRO A 94 19.93 20.61 -20.95
C PRO A 94 19.25 21.91 -21.44
N TYR A 95 18.48 21.86 -22.53
CA TYR A 95 17.74 22.98 -23.09
C TYR A 95 16.26 22.70 -23.17
N THR A 96 15.44 23.73 -23.01
CA THR A 96 14.00 23.72 -23.27
C THR A 96 13.62 24.85 -24.21
N GLU A 97 12.56 24.71 -25.00
CA GLU A 97 12.03 25.76 -25.83
C GLU A 97 11.21 26.73 -24.99
N SER A 98 11.52 28.03 -25.13
CA SER A 98 10.77 29.13 -24.54
C SER A 98 10.63 30.26 -25.58
N LYS A 99 9.41 30.61 -25.98
CA LYS A 99 9.10 31.64 -26.99
C LYS A 99 9.83 31.46 -28.31
N GLY A 100 10.02 30.21 -28.76
CA GLY A 100 10.71 29.88 -30.01
C GLY A 100 12.24 29.84 -29.93
N GLU A 101 12.82 30.04 -28.76
CA GLU A 101 14.27 29.96 -28.51
C GLU A 101 14.61 28.79 -27.57
N LEU A 102 15.78 28.20 -27.80
CA LEU A 102 16.32 27.19 -26.87
C LEU A 102 17.03 27.86 -25.70
N VAL A 103 16.47 27.69 -24.50
CA VAL A 103 17.04 28.24 -23.27
C VAL A 103 17.58 27.14 -22.38
N PRO A 104 18.68 27.35 -21.66
CA PRO A 104 19.19 26.37 -20.70
C PRO A 104 18.15 26.08 -19.61
N THR A 105 18.07 24.80 -19.21
CA THR A 105 17.20 24.36 -18.12
C THR A 105 17.90 23.35 -17.24
N ASN A 106 17.58 23.33 -15.94
CA ASN A 106 17.94 22.29 -14.99
C ASN A 106 16.79 21.32 -14.70
N LYS A 107 15.70 21.37 -15.51
CA LYS A 107 14.58 20.45 -15.36
C LYS A 107 15.05 19.01 -15.54
N GLN A 108 14.92 18.22 -14.49
CA GLN A 108 15.35 16.83 -14.48
C GLN A 108 14.24 15.90 -14.99
N ALA A 109 14.64 14.84 -15.69
CA ALA A 109 13.76 13.73 -16.05
C ALA A 109 13.55 12.77 -14.85
N SER A 110 14.57 12.70 -13.96
CA SER A 110 14.49 12.02 -12.68
C SER A 110 15.19 12.85 -11.62
N GLU A 111 14.53 13.08 -10.49
CA GLU A 111 15.11 13.74 -9.33
C GLU A 111 16.15 12.82 -8.68
N GLY A 112 17.24 13.39 -8.18
CA GLY A 112 18.15 12.69 -7.28
C GLY A 112 17.43 12.35 -5.97
N PHE A 113 17.83 11.26 -5.33
CA PHE A 113 17.24 10.88 -4.05
C PHE A 113 18.17 10.01 -3.23
N HIS A 114 17.91 9.98 -1.94
CA HIS A 114 18.35 8.92 -1.06
C HIS A 114 17.18 8.44 -0.20
N ARG A 115 17.19 7.15 0.13
CA ARG A 115 16.15 6.55 0.98
C ARG A 115 16.72 5.49 1.91
N ASN A 116 16.08 5.37 3.05
CA ASN A 116 16.32 4.33 4.05
C ASN A 116 15.01 3.61 4.34
N VAL A 117 15.07 2.28 4.43
CA VAL A 117 13.97 1.44 4.89
C VAL A 117 14.51 0.53 5.99
N ILE A 118 13.86 0.54 7.14
CA ILE A 118 14.19 -0.33 8.26
C ILE A 118 12.93 -1.10 8.62
N ASN A 119 13.01 -2.42 8.67
CA ASN A 119 11.93 -3.27 9.13
C ASN A 119 12.40 -4.11 10.31
N GLN A 120 11.55 -4.21 11.31
CA GLN A 120 11.74 -5.10 12.45
C GLN A 120 10.44 -5.85 12.71
N ARG A 121 10.53 -7.18 12.87
CA ARG A 121 9.42 -8.02 13.30
C ARG A 121 9.92 -8.96 14.37
N PHE A 122 9.18 -9.05 15.46
CA PHE A 122 9.35 -10.06 16.48
C PHE A 122 8.14 -10.97 16.48
N THR A 123 8.38 -12.28 16.65
CA THR A 123 7.35 -13.30 16.80
C THR A 123 7.58 -14.07 18.08
N TYR A 124 6.50 -14.50 18.71
CA TYR A 124 6.56 -15.32 19.93
C TYR A 124 5.47 -16.38 19.92
N ASP A 125 5.89 -17.63 19.91
CA ASP A 125 5.01 -18.81 20.00
C ASP A 125 4.76 -19.14 21.47
N ALA A 126 3.73 -18.50 22.07
CA ALA A 126 3.40 -18.68 23.49
C ALA A 126 3.05 -20.15 23.78
N THR A 127 2.26 -20.77 22.91
CA THR A 127 1.91 -22.19 22.92
C THR A 127 1.94 -22.74 21.51
N ASP A 128 1.72 -24.07 21.34
CA ASP A 128 1.58 -24.71 20.02
C ASP A 128 0.37 -24.19 19.21
N ARG A 129 -0.53 -23.43 19.86
CA ARG A 129 -1.74 -22.88 19.24
C ARG A 129 -1.81 -21.38 19.22
N LEU A 130 -1.02 -20.69 20.02
CA LEU A 130 -1.10 -19.24 20.19
C LEU A 130 0.25 -18.61 19.90
N SER A 131 0.28 -17.79 18.87
CA SER A 131 1.43 -16.98 18.50
C SER A 131 1.08 -15.49 18.47
N PHE A 132 2.06 -14.66 18.76
CA PHE A 132 1.98 -13.19 18.71
C PHE A 132 3.06 -12.67 17.80
N TYR A 133 2.82 -11.49 17.23
CA TYR A 133 3.87 -10.71 16.60
C TYR A 133 3.71 -9.22 16.91
N VAL A 134 4.84 -8.53 16.87
CA VAL A 134 4.90 -7.06 16.76
C VAL A 134 5.81 -6.72 15.61
N ARG A 135 5.49 -5.65 14.87
CA ARG A 135 6.29 -5.17 13.74
C ARG A 135 6.41 -3.66 13.73
N GLY A 136 7.51 -3.17 13.23
CA GLY A 136 7.73 -1.77 12.96
C GLY A 136 8.48 -1.58 11.64
N THR A 137 8.13 -0.55 10.88
CA THR A 137 8.83 -0.13 9.68
C THR A 137 9.07 1.36 9.73
N PHE A 138 10.28 1.78 9.47
CA PHE A 138 10.61 3.15 9.15
C PHE A 138 10.98 3.26 7.68
N PHE A 139 10.39 4.21 6.98
CA PHE A 139 10.76 4.63 5.65
C PHE A 139 11.09 6.11 5.67
N GLY A 140 12.25 6.48 5.17
CA GLY A 140 12.66 7.87 4.98
C GLY A 140 13.23 8.05 3.58
N ARG A 141 12.72 9.05 2.84
CA ARG A 141 13.23 9.43 1.51
C ARG A 141 13.36 10.93 1.43
N SER A 142 14.52 11.42 0.98
CA SER A 142 14.71 12.80 0.54
C SER A 142 14.94 12.81 -0.97
N SER A 143 14.27 13.72 -1.67
CA SER A 143 14.40 13.93 -3.11
C SER A 143 14.92 15.33 -3.37
N ASP A 144 16.00 15.41 -4.14
CA ASP A 144 16.63 16.69 -4.51
C ASP A 144 15.72 17.45 -5.46
N ARG A 145 15.55 18.74 -5.20
CA ARG A 145 14.81 19.65 -6.08
C ARG A 145 15.68 20.79 -6.51
N PRO A 146 16.40 20.65 -7.66
CA PRO A 146 17.28 21.70 -8.14
C PRO A 146 16.48 22.98 -8.45
N MET A 147 17.07 24.12 -8.10
CA MET A 147 16.50 25.43 -8.42
C MET A 147 16.38 25.59 -9.93
N PRO A 148 15.22 26.07 -10.45
CA PRO A 148 15.10 26.44 -11.85
C PRO A 148 16.12 27.53 -12.23
N MET A 149 16.63 27.50 -13.47
CA MET A 149 17.55 28.53 -13.97
C MET A 149 16.86 29.87 -14.23
N ASP A 150 15.57 29.86 -14.52
CA ASP A 150 14.73 31.06 -14.58
C ASP A 150 14.30 31.46 -13.15
N LYS A 151 14.61 32.66 -12.77
CA LYS A 151 14.38 33.20 -11.42
C LYS A 151 12.90 33.37 -11.03
N VAL A 152 11.95 32.90 -11.84
CA VAL A 152 10.51 33.18 -11.66
C VAL A 152 9.84 32.17 -10.72
N ASN A 153 10.36 30.95 -10.61
CA ASN A 153 9.83 29.92 -9.70
C ASN A 153 10.98 29.13 -9.05
N THR A 154 11.59 29.71 -8.04
CA THR A 154 12.70 29.07 -7.32
C THR A 154 12.16 28.08 -6.29
N THR A 155 12.30 26.80 -6.55
CA THR A 155 12.24 25.76 -5.50
C THR A 155 13.55 25.82 -4.73
N ASN A 156 13.48 26.16 -3.47
CA ASN A 156 14.62 26.28 -2.57
C ASN A 156 14.55 25.24 -1.43
N TYR A 157 13.92 24.13 -1.69
CA TYR A 157 13.75 23.03 -0.72
C TYR A 157 13.88 21.66 -1.39
N ASP A 158 14.36 20.71 -0.63
CA ASP A 158 14.22 19.28 -0.90
C ASP A 158 12.93 18.74 -0.32
N MET A 159 12.41 17.68 -0.93
CA MET A 159 11.19 17.05 -0.42
C MET A 159 11.55 15.79 0.37
N ARG A 160 11.33 15.84 1.66
CA ARG A 160 11.50 14.69 2.56
C ARG A 160 10.16 14.05 2.89
N ARG A 161 10.11 12.73 2.82
CA ARG A 161 8.97 11.90 3.17
C ARG A 161 9.39 10.88 4.22
N GLU A 162 8.61 10.76 5.26
CA GLU A 162 8.82 9.81 6.33
C GLU A 162 7.55 9.01 6.58
N THR A 163 7.72 7.72 6.85
CA THR A 163 6.61 6.86 7.26
C THR A 163 7.05 5.99 8.41
N PHE A 164 6.24 5.97 9.46
CA PHE A 164 6.33 5.03 10.55
C PHE A 164 5.12 4.12 10.51
N THR A 165 5.35 2.85 10.20
CA THR A 165 4.32 1.82 10.26
C THR A 165 4.62 0.92 11.45
N TYR A 166 3.64 0.69 12.32
CA TYR A 166 3.77 -0.26 13.41
C TYR A 166 2.50 -1.08 13.54
N GLY A 167 2.64 -2.29 14.04
CA GLY A 167 1.51 -3.18 14.20
C GLY A 167 1.82 -4.33 15.14
N ALA A 168 0.74 -4.94 15.61
CA ALA A 168 0.78 -6.13 16.43
C ALA A 168 -0.37 -7.05 16.04
N GLY A 169 -0.17 -8.34 16.24
CA GLY A 169 -1.24 -9.31 15.99
C GLY A 169 -1.06 -10.58 16.78
N ALA A 170 -2.12 -11.36 16.78
CA ALA A 170 -2.18 -12.67 17.40
C ALA A 170 -2.84 -13.66 16.45
N GLN A 171 -2.36 -14.89 16.45
CA GLN A 171 -2.99 -16.02 15.78
C GLN A 171 -3.30 -17.12 16.78
N TYR A 172 -4.52 -17.62 16.77
CA TYR A 172 -4.95 -18.75 17.55
C TYR A 172 -5.40 -19.91 16.65
N MET A 173 -4.66 -21.03 16.70
CA MET A 173 -4.96 -22.25 15.96
C MET A 173 -6.02 -23.05 16.70
N ILE A 174 -7.25 -23.09 16.17
CA ILE A 174 -8.35 -23.92 16.68
C ILE A 174 -8.01 -25.40 16.42
N ASN A 175 -7.57 -25.69 15.20
CA ASN A 175 -7.03 -26.97 14.76
C ASN A 175 -6.06 -26.76 13.59
N LYS A 176 -5.54 -27.82 12.96
CA LYS A 176 -4.55 -27.74 11.88
C LYS A 176 -4.99 -26.93 10.66
N ASN A 177 -6.30 -26.75 10.45
CA ASN A 177 -6.85 -26.13 9.26
C ASN A 177 -7.80 -24.93 9.56
N SER A 178 -7.99 -24.60 10.85
CA SER A 178 -8.89 -23.52 11.28
C SER A 178 -8.19 -22.66 12.31
N TYR A 179 -8.26 -21.34 12.12
CA TYR A 179 -7.60 -20.39 13.00
C TYR A 179 -8.29 -19.02 13.02
N LEU A 180 -8.00 -18.26 14.06
CA LEU A 180 -8.38 -16.87 14.22
C LEU A 180 -7.13 -15.99 14.18
N ASN A 181 -7.21 -14.88 13.47
CA ASN A 181 -6.21 -13.81 13.50
C ASN A 181 -6.85 -12.53 14.01
N ALA A 182 -6.13 -11.78 14.80
CA ALA A 182 -6.45 -10.40 15.15
C ALA A 182 -5.20 -9.55 14.87
N ASP A 183 -5.35 -8.53 14.05
CA ASP A 183 -4.24 -7.71 13.55
C ASP A 183 -4.59 -6.22 13.72
N TYR A 184 -3.66 -5.45 14.26
CA TYR A 184 -3.71 -4.00 14.26
C TYR A 184 -2.52 -3.44 13.50
N LEU A 185 -2.78 -2.42 12.69
CA LEU A 185 -1.77 -1.67 11.93
C LEU A 185 -2.03 -0.17 12.08
N SER A 186 -0.96 0.59 12.29
CA SER A 186 -0.96 2.04 12.13
C SER A 186 0.12 2.44 11.13
N ASP A 187 -0.23 3.27 10.16
CA ASP A 187 0.69 3.85 9.16
C ASP A 187 0.63 5.38 9.27
N ASN A 188 1.76 6.00 9.59
CA ASN A 188 1.88 7.42 9.84
C ASN A 188 2.84 8.02 8.82
N HIS A 189 2.30 8.73 7.84
CA HIS A 189 3.06 9.34 6.77
C HIS A 189 3.14 10.87 6.93
N SER A 190 4.34 11.42 6.79
CA SER A 190 4.59 12.86 6.81
C SER A 190 5.42 13.30 5.61
N THR A 191 5.10 14.45 5.06
CA THR A 191 5.87 15.11 3.98
C THR A 191 6.36 16.46 4.46
N TYR A 192 7.63 16.73 4.20
CA TYR A 192 8.32 17.94 4.61
C TYR A 192 8.94 18.65 3.41
N LYS A 193 9.08 19.98 3.53
CA LYS A 193 9.97 20.81 2.71
C LYS A 193 11.17 21.17 3.58
N ASP A 194 12.34 20.71 3.24
CA ASP A 194 13.59 21.04 3.91
C ASP A 194 14.30 22.12 3.10
N PHE A 195 14.28 23.35 3.59
CA PHE A 195 14.77 24.51 2.84
C PHE A 195 16.29 24.59 2.90
N PHE A 196 16.94 24.67 1.74
CA PHE A 196 18.40 24.80 1.62
C PHE A 196 18.84 26.22 1.23
N ASP A 197 17.91 27.12 0.87
CA ASP A 197 18.22 28.50 0.48
C ASP A 197 17.10 29.49 0.85
N GLY A 198 17.40 30.79 0.82
CA GLY A 198 16.47 31.87 1.10
C GLY A 198 16.28 32.14 2.60
N LYS A 199 15.19 32.85 2.93
CA LYS A 199 14.91 33.28 4.32
C LYS A 199 14.64 32.10 5.28
N LYS A 200 14.21 30.97 4.76
CA LYS A 200 13.92 29.74 5.51
C LYS A 200 15.04 28.71 5.47
N SER A 201 16.23 29.08 4.96
CA SER A 201 17.36 28.14 4.87
C SER A 201 17.66 27.49 6.23
N GLY A 202 17.70 26.14 6.25
CA GLY A 202 17.86 25.34 7.47
C GLY A 202 16.56 25.01 8.22
N GLU A 203 15.40 25.55 7.78
CA GLU A 203 14.10 25.19 8.34
C GLU A 203 13.48 23.98 7.61
N SER A 204 12.56 23.32 8.31
CA SER A 204 11.79 22.18 7.79
C SER A 204 10.32 22.39 8.08
N ASP A 205 9.52 22.55 7.02
CA ASP A 205 8.06 22.72 7.12
C ASP A 205 7.38 21.36 6.84
N MET A 206 6.55 20.90 7.76
CA MET A 206 5.70 19.73 7.52
C MET A 206 4.46 20.16 6.74
N THR A 207 4.35 19.70 5.49
CA THR A 207 3.28 20.13 4.57
C THR A 207 2.11 19.17 4.47
N LYS A 208 2.31 17.89 4.89
CA LYS A 208 1.26 16.86 4.85
C LYS A 208 1.49 15.83 5.94
N ARG A 209 0.39 15.40 6.57
CA ARG A 209 0.37 14.28 7.50
C ARG A 209 -0.86 13.42 7.25
N ILE A 210 -0.63 12.11 7.15
CA ILE A 210 -1.67 11.09 7.05
C ILE A 210 -1.47 10.12 8.20
N HIS A 211 -2.54 9.82 8.94
CA HIS A 211 -2.59 8.70 9.87
C HIS A 211 -3.64 7.71 9.38
N TYR A 212 -3.25 6.47 9.30
CA TYR A 212 -4.11 5.36 8.94
C TYR A 212 -4.05 4.31 10.05
N HIS A 213 -5.21 3.87 10.51
CA HIS A 213 -5.34 2.82 11.50
C HIS A 213 -6.24 1.74 10.94
N ASN A 214 -5.83 0.48 11.07
CA ASN A 214 -6.61 -0.68 10.65
C ASN A 214 -6.60 -1.72 11.77
N LEU A 215 -7.77 -2.14 12.20
CA LEU A 215 -7.98 -3.28 13.07
C LEU A 215 -8.78 -4.32 12.29
N ASN A 216 -8.22 -5.51 12.16
CA ASN A 216 -8.86 -6.62 11.45
C ASN A 216 -8.91 -7.86 12.34
N VAL A 217 -10.08 -8.48 12.44
CA VAL A 217 -10.24 -9.79 13.08
C VAL A 217 -10.83 -10.74 12.07
N LYS A 218 -10.12 -11.84 11.78
CA LYS A 218 -10.45 -12.80 10.73
C LYS A 218 -10.38 -14.23 11.25
N GLY A 219 -11.41 -15.01 10.97
CA GLY A 219 -11.41 -16.46 11.16
C GLY A 219 -11.35 -17.20 9.82
N ILE A 220 -10.58 -18.28 9.79
CA ILE A 220 -10.59 -19.27 8.69
C ILE A 220 -11.00 -20.60 9.30
N PHE A 221 -12.05 -21.21 8.75
CA PHE A 221 -12.66 -22.42 9.26
C PHE A 221 -12.81 -23.44 8.13
N ARG A 222 -12.19 -24.59 8.27
CA ARG A 222 -12.45 -25.74 7.38
C ARG A 222 -13.65 -26.53 7.93
N LEU A 223 -14.76 -26.43 7.21
CA LEU A 223 -16.03 -27.10 7.57
C LEU A 223 -16.17 -28.39 6.76
N GLY A 224 -15.72 -29.50 7.37
CA GLY A 224 -15.66 -30.78 6.67
C GLY A 224 -14.62 -30.80 5.54
N LYS A 225 -14.89 -31.58 4.48
CA LYS A 225 -13.99 -31.71 3.32
C LYS A 225 -14.32 -30.75 2.17
N TYR A 226 -15.50 -30.13 2.21
CA TYR A 226 -16.02 -29.36 1.08
C TYR A 226 -15.86 -27.86 1.22
N ASN A 227 -15.96 -27.31 2.44
CA ASN A 227 -16.05 -25.89 2.67
C ASN A 227 -14.85 -25.33 3.42
N LYS A 228 -14.40 -24.14 2.99
CA LYS A 228 -13.42 -23.32 3.69
C LYS A 228 -13.98 -21.90 3.84
N LEU A 229 -14.60 -21.66 4.98
CA LEU A 229 -15.20 -20.38 5.33
C LEU A 229 -14.12 -19.42 5.85
N SER A 230 -14.06 -18.21 5.28
CA SER A 230 -13.33 -17.07 5.82
C SER A 230 -14.35 -16.02 6.23
N ALA A 231 -14.31 -15.56 7.48
CA ALA A 231 -15.21 -14.50 7.96
C ALA A 231 -14.46 -13.55 8.89
N GLY A 232 -14.86 -12.28 8.91
CA GLY A 232 -14.17 -11.31 9.74
C GLY A 232 -14.85 -9.97 9.81
N THR A 233 -14.23 -9.09 10.59
CA THR A 233 -14.59 -7.68 10.73
C THR A 233 -13.36 -6.81 10.59
N GLU A 234 -13.55 -5.63 10.06
CA GLU A 234 -12.48 -4.65 9.87
C GLU A 234 -12.97 -3.27 10.30
N PHE A 235 -12.10 -2.54 10.97
CA PHE A 235 -12.28 -1.14 11.30
C PHE A 235 -11.09 -0.34 10.77
N ILE A 236 -11.37 0.69 9.97
CA ILE A 236 -10.37 1.60 9.39
C ILE A 236 -10.68 3.00 9.88
N LYS A 237 -9.65 3.75 10.27
CA LYS A 237 -9.73 5.18 10.54
C LYS A 237 -8.60 5.90 9.81
N GLU A 238 -8.96 6.93 9.07
CA GLU A 238 -8.05 7.79 8.31
C GLU A 238 -8.13 9.22 8.82
N LEU A 239 -6.97 9.88 8.90
CA LEU A 239 -6.85 11.28 9.24
C LEU A 239 -5.89 11.95 8.26
N LEU A 240 -6.25 13.13 7.78
CA LEU A 240 -5.45 13.93 6.86
C LEU A 240 -5.33 15.36 7.34
N SER A 241 -4.10 15.86 7.39
CA SER A 241 -3.79 17.29 7.44
C SER A 241 -2.86 17.61 6.28
N SER A 242 -3.16 18.65 5.51
CA SER A 242 -2.37 19.04 4.34
C SER A 242 -2.38 20.57 4.19
N GLU A 243 -1.22 21.19 4.37
CA GLU A 243 -1.05 22.63 4.13
C GLU A 243 -1.25 22.95 2.64
N THR A 244 -0.68 22.11 1.76
CA THR A 244 -0.78 22.31 0.29
C THR A 244 -2.20 22.19 -0.25
N ASP A 245 -3.07 21.44 0.42
CA ASP A 245 -4.46 21.23 0.03
C ASP A 245 -5.42 22.03 0.92
N ASN A 246 -4.90 22.85 1.87
CA ASN A 246 -5.62 23.62 2.87
C ASN A 246 -6.59 22.77 3.72
N ILE A 247 -6.15 21.58 4.14
CA ILE A 247 -6.94 20.65 4.95
C ILE A 247 -6.42 20.67 6.39
N ALA A 248 -7.23 21.16 7.31
CA ALA A 248 -6.91 21.29 8.73
C ALA A 248 -7.51 20.13 9.54
N GLY A 249 -6.93 18.93 9.43
CA GLY A 249 -7.28 17.80 10.29
C GLY A 249 -8.67 17.21 10.04
N LYS A 250 -8.90 16.63 8.86
CA LYS A 250 -10.10 15.86 8.54
C LYS A 250 -9.91 14.38 8.83
N SER A 251 -10.97 13.72 9.26
CA SER A 251 -10.95 12.27 9.49
C SER A 251 -12.22 11.60 9.00
N MET A 252 -12.14 10.31 8.74
CA MET A 252 -13.27 9.45 8.46
C MET A 252 -12.99 8.03 8.93
N TYR A 253 -14.05 7.23 9.17
CA TYR A 253 -13.90 5.82 9.51
C TYR A 253 -14.82 4.93 8.67
N THR A 254 -14.37 3.69 8.51
CA THR A 254 -15.08 2.63 7.84
C THR A 254 -15.10 1.40 8.73
N THR A 255 -16.25 0.73 8.81
CA THR A 255 -16.39 -0.58 9.45
C THR A 255 -16.92 -1.57 8.43
N ALA A 256 -16.44 -2.79 8.45
CA ALA A 256 -16.91 -3.82 7.55
C ALA A 256 -17.07 -5.17 8.25
N LEU A 257 -18.09 -5.92 7.81
CA LEU A 257 -18.28 -7.33 8.10
C LEU A 257 -18.18 -8.09 6.78
N TYR A 258 -17.45 -9.19 6.76
CA TYR A 258 -17.32 -9.99 5.54
C TYR A 258 -17.32 -11.48 5.83
N ALA A 259 -17.84 -12.23 4.89
CA ALA A 259 -17.78 -13.69 4.89
C ALA A 259 -17.65 -14.20 3.46
N GLN A 260 -16.92 -15.31 3.31
CA GLN A 260 -16.65 -15.93 2.04
C GLN A 260 -16.43 -17.42 2.22
N ASP A 261 -17.06 -18.22 1.38
CA ASP A 261 -16.90 -19.67 1.36
C ASP A 261 -16.29 -20.14 0.03
N GLU A 262 -15.26 -20.94 0.15
CA GLU A 262 -14.66 -21.72 -0.93
C GLU A 262 -15.23 -23.14 -0.85
N ILE A 263 -16.04 -23.50 -1.84
CA ILE A 263 -16.84 -24.73 -1.87
C ILE A 263 -16.24 -25.69 -2.90
N ASN A 264 -15.65 -26.77 -2.43
CA ASN A 264 -15.15 -27.86 -3.28
C ASN A 264 -16.25 -28.90 -3.45
N ILE A 265 -17.12 -28.74 -4.47
CA ILE A 265 -18.30 -29.60 -4.70
C ILE A 265 -17.84 -31.02 -5.03
N ASN A 266 -16.91 -31.15 -5.98
CA ASN A 266 -16.23 -32.39 -6.37
C ASN A 266 -14.91 -32.07 -7.11
N GLU A 267 -14.25 -33.06 -7.70
CA GLU A 267 -12.98 -32.88 -8.45
C GLU A 267 -13.10 -32.01 -9.70
N HIS A 268 -14.30 -31.89 -10.26
CA HIS A 268 -14.57 -31.08 -11.45
C HIS A 268 -15.11 -29.70 -11.14
N PHE A 269 -15.87 -29.51 -10.06
CA PHE A 269 -16.56 -28.29 -9.72
C PHE A 269 -16.07 -27.68 -8.43
N GLN A 270 -15.66 -26.41 -8.50
CA GLN A 270 -15.40 -25.58 -7.35
C GLN A 270 -16.22 -24.29 -7.47
N ALA A 271 -16.80 -23.85 -6.39
CA ALA A 271 -17.53 -22.60 -6.29
C ALA A 271 -16.93 -21.72 -5.20
N TYR A 272 -17.14 -20.44 -5.36
CA TYR A 272 -16.70 -19.42 -4.44
C TYR A 272 -17.84 -18.39 -4.30
N ALA A 273 -18.21 -18.07 -3.09
CA ALA A 273 -19.23 -17.07 -2.81
C ALA A 273 -18.82 -16.22 -1.62
N GLY A 274 -18.90 -14.91 -1.76
CA GLY A 274 -18.55 -13.96 -0.73
C GLY A 274 -19.43 -12.74 -0.71
N LEU A 275 -19.53 -12.14 0.47
CA LEU A 275 -20.25 -10.89 0.71
C LEU A 275 -19.47 -10.05 1.72
N ARG A 276 -19.32 -8.78 1.42
CA ARG A 276 -18.85 -7.77 2.38
C ARG A 276 -19.90 -6.69 2.54
N TYR A 277 -20.25 -6.42 3.76
CA TYR A 277 -21.09 -5.29 4.15
C TYR A 277 -20.21 -4.22 4.77
N ILE A 278 -20.27 -3.01 4.23
CA ILE A 278 -19.43 -1.87 4.59
C ILE A 278 -20.33 -0.77 5.12
N TYR A 279 -19.98 -0.22 6.27
CA TYR A 279 -20.53 1.04 6.78
C TYR A 279 -19.42 2.09 6.76
N HIS A 280 -19.67 3.22 6.11
CA HIS A 280 -18.77 4.36 6.06
C HIS A 280 -19.45 5.58 6.70
N GLU A 281 -18.69 6.32 7.50
CA GLU A 281 -19.20 7.49 8.25
C GLU A 281 -19.97 8.48 7.36
N ASN A 282 -19.43 8.84 6.20
CA ASN A 282 -20.03 9.84 5.29
C ASN A 282 -20.97 9.21 4.25
N PHE A 283 -20.71 7.98 3.80
CA PHE A 283 -21.35 7.39 2.61
C PHE A 283 -22.35 6.28 2.91
N LYS A 284 -22.69 6.07 4.20
CA LYS A 284 -23.66 5.06 4.66
C LYS A 284 -23.18 3.62 4.40
N SER A 285 -24.09 2.75 3.98
CA SER A 285 -23.86 1.32 3.91
C SER A 285 -23.87 0.81 2.48
N TYR A 286 -22.97 -0.13 2.19
CA TYR A 286 -22.84 -0.80 0.90
C TYR A 286 -22.57 -2.29 1.08
N ALA A 287 -23.00 -3.09 0.08
CA ALA A 287 -22.72 -4.51 0.02
C ALA A 287 -21.99 -4.84 -1.30
N THR A 288 -20.91 -5.60 -1.21
CA THR A 288 -20.12 -6.04 -2.37
C THR A 288 -20.13 -7.57 -2.43
N PRO A 289 -21.08 -8.18 -3.16
CA PRO A 289 -21.07 -9.61 -3.43
C PRO A 289 -19.99 -9.99 -4.44
N ASN A 290 -19.52 -11.23 -4.33
CA ASN A 290 -18.70 -11.89 -5.34
C ASN A 290 -19.06 -13.37 -5.43
N VAL A 291 -19.03 -13.90 -6.66
CA VAL A 291 -19.27 -15.32 -6.94
C VAL A 291 -18.32 -15.75 -8.05
N ALA A 292 -17.76 -16.93 -7.91
CA ALA A 292 -16.97 -17.54 -8.98
C ALA A 292 -17.24 -19.05 -9.07
N LEU A 293 -17.15 -19.57 -10.28
CA LEU A 293 -17.27 -21.00 -10.58
C LEU A 293 -16.03 -21.45 -11.37
N LEU A 294 -15.52 -22.61 -11.06
CA LEU A 294 -14.47 -23.29 -11.80
C LEU A 294 -14.99 -24.68 -12.19
N TYR A 295 -14.91 -24.98 -13.49
CA TYR A 295 -15.20 -26.29 -14.03
C TYR A 295 -13.95 -26.86 -14.71
N LYS A 296 -13.58 -28.08 -14.32
CA LYS A 296 -12.38 -28.79 -14.82
C LYS A 296 -12.80 -30.05 -15.57
N VAL A 297 -12.40 -30.17 -16.82
CA VAL A 297 -12.68 -31.34 -17.64
C VAL A 297 -11.61 -31.56 -18.72
N GLY A 298 -11.07 -32.76 -18.83
CA GLY A 298 -10.19 -33.15 -19.93
C GLY A 298 -8.96 -32.25 -20.16
N GLY A 299 -8.33 -31.75 -19.08
CA GLY A 299 -7.22 -30.78 -19.15
C GLY A 299 -7.66 -29.33 -19.28
N PHE A 300 -8.95 -29.04 -19.51
CA PHE A 300 -9.49 -27.69 -19.54
C PHE A 300 -9.94 -27.21 -18.16
N ASN A 301 -9.66 -25.94 -17.87
CA ASN A 301 -10.19 -25.20 -16.74
C ASN A 301 -11.01 -24.02 -17.25
N PHE A 302 -12.32 -24.06 -17.05
CA PHE A 302 -13.23 -22.96 -17.37
C PHE A 302 -13.57 -22.21 -16.08
N ARG A 303 -13.40 -20.89 -16.09
CA ARG A 303 -13.73 -20.03 -14.95
C ARG A 303 -14.71 -18.96 -15.39
N GLY A 304 -15.73 -18.73 -14.54
CA GLY A 304 -16.63 -17.61 -14.66
C GLY A 304 -16.75 -16.92 -13.30
N SER A 305 -16.71 -15.60 -13.26
CA SER A 305 -16.87 -14.84 -12.02
C SER A 305 -17.63 -13.54 -12.22
N TYR A 306 -18.31 -13.14 -11.16
CA TYR A 306 -18.88 -11.83 -10.95
C TYR A 306 -18.36 -11.27 -9.63
N ALA A 307 -17.96 -9.99 -9.64
CA ALA A 307 -17.57 -9.27 -8.44
C ALA A 307 -18.01 -7.81 -8.49
N ALA A 308 -18.73 -7.36 -7.47
CA ALA A 308 -19.01 -5.96 -7.28
C ALA A 308 -17.82 -5.24 -6.63
N GLY A 309 -17.46 -4.10 -7.17
CA GLY A 309 -16.43 -3.19 -6.65
C GLY A 309 -17.04 -1.92 -6.06
N PHE A 310 -16.34 -1.35 -5.10
CA PHE A 310 -16.76 -0.15 -4.40
C PHE A 310 -15.52 0.65 -3.96
N ARG A 311 -15.49 1.96 -4.22
CA ARG A 311 -14.45 2.88 -3.75
C ARG A 311 -15.09 4.12 -3.15
N THR A 312 -14.70 4.45 -1.93
CA THR A 312 -15.07 5.72 -1.29
C THR A 312 -14.16 6.85 -1.75
N PRO A 313 -14.70 8.08 -1.93
CA PRO A 313 -13.87 9.26 -2.12
C PRO A 313 -12.87 9.45 -0.98
N GLU A 314 -11.65 9.85 -1.31
CA GLU A 314 -10.60 10.15 -0.35
C GLU A 314 -10.86 11.49 0.35
N LEU A 315 -10.32 11.67 1.57
CA LEU A 315 -10.39 12.94 2.30
C LEU A 315 -9.90 14.13 1.48
N LYS A 316 -8.91 13.90 0.60
CA LYS A 316 -8.42 14.92 -0.31
C LYS A 316 -9.44 15.32 -1.38
N GLU A 317 -10.15 14.35 -1.96
CA GLU A 317 -11.18 14.60 -2.97
C GLU A 317 -12.37 15.38 -2.39
N LEU A 318 -12.65 15.16 -1.11
CA LEU A 318 -13.77 15.82 -0.41
C LEU A 318 -13.44 17.24 0.07
N TYR A 319 -12.20 17.49 0.55
CA TYR A 319 -11.92 18.67 1.37
C TYR A 319 -10.75 19.53 0.86
N THR A 320 -10.16 19.26 -0.33
CA THR A 320 -9.13 20.12 -0.90
C THR A 320 -9.67 21.51 -1.18
N GLU A 321 -8.92 22.53 -0.79
CA GLU A 321 -9.14 23.92 -1.18
C GLU A 321 -7.77 24.55 -1.45
N SER A 322 -7.26 24.41 -2.68
CA SER A 322 -5.92 24.89 -3.02
C SER A 322 -5.91 25.83 -4.22
N GLU A 323 -5.13 26.90 -4.09
CA GLU A 323 -4.89 27.87 -5.14
C GLU A 323 -3.44 27.78 -5.61
N LYS A 324 -3.24 27.58 -6.90
CA LYS A 324 -1.91 27.57 -7.53
C LYS A 324 -1.83 28.63 -8.60
N LYS A 325 -0.90 29.58 -8.44
CA LYS A 325 -0.61 30.63 -9.45
C LYS A 325 0.52 30.12 -10.34
N ALA A 326 0.29 30.06 -11.64
CA ALA A 326 1.29 29.69 -12.63
C ALA A 326 1.09 30.50 -13.92
N SER A 327 2.17 31.12 -14.41
CA SER A 327 2.21 31.84 -15.71
C SER A 327 1.07 32.85 -15.95
N GLY A 328 0.69 33.59 -14.90
CA GLY A 328 -0.38 34.60 -14.99
C GLY A 328 -1.80 34.06 -14.87
N ALA A 329 -1.97 32.75 -14.69
CA ALA A 329 -3.25 32.13 -14.40
C ALA A 329 -3.31 31.60 -12.97
N THR A 330 -4.48 31.68 -12.36
CA THR A 330 -4.78 31.07 -11.06
C THR A 330 -5.59 29.78 -11.27
N ARG A 331 -5.05 28.66 -10.82
CA ARG A 331 -5.78 27.40 -10.76
C ARG A 331 -6.32 27.19 -9.35
N LEU A 332 -7.63 27.21 -9.23
CA LEU A 332 -8.34 26.83 -8.02
C LEU A 332 -8.72 25.36 -8.10
N THR A 333 -8.43 24.58 -7.05
CA THR A 333 -8.88 23.19 -6.90
C THR A 333 -9.72 23.11 -5.64
N ILE A 334 -11.00 22.77 -5.80
CA ILE A 334 -11.97 22.65 -4.71
C ILE A 334 -12.43 21.21 -4.66
N GLY A 335 -12.38 20.58 -3.48
CA GLY A 335 -12.97 19.28 -3.20
C GLY A 335 -14.49 19.38 -3.19
N ASN A 336 -15.15 18.26 -3.34
CA ASN A 336 -16.61 18.18 -3.27
C ASN A 336 -17.02 17.21 -2.15
N PRO A 337 -17.54 17.71 -1.01
CA PRO A 337 -18.02 16.85 0.08
C PRO A 337 -19.23 15.97 -0.29
N ASP A 338 -19.93 16.31 -1.36
CA ASP A 338 -21.13 15.61 -1.83
C ASP A 338 -20.82 14.55 -2.91
N LEU A 339 -19.56 14.17 -3.09
CA LEU A 339 -19.19 13.09 -4.02
C LEU A 339 -19.83 11.78 -3.59
N ASP A 340 -20.39 11.06 -4.55
CA ASP A 340 -20.84 9.69 -4.37
C ASP A 340 -19.69 8.68 -4.53
N PRO A 341 -19.75 7.53 -3.83
CA PRO A 341 -18.81 6.44 -4.05
C PRO A 341 -18.88 5.85 -5.45
N GLU A 342 -17.72 5.46 -5.96
CA GLU A 342 -17.62 4.73 -7.22
C GLU A 342 -18.08 3.28 -7.03
N LYS A 343 -18.78 2.74 -8.03
CA LYS A 343 -19.22 1.34 -8.07
C LYS A 343 -18.83 0.72 -9.38
N SER A 344 -18.52 -0.57 -9.35
CA SER A 344 -18.26 -1.35 -10.56
C SER A 344 -18.86 -2.73 -10.45
N ASP A 345 -19.26 -3.28 -11.61
CA ASP A 345 -19.68 -4.66 -11.78
C ASP A 345 -18.70 -5.31 -12.76
N ASN A 346 -17.99 -6.34 -12.30
CA ASN A 346 -16.96 -7.01 -13.07
C ASN A 346 -17.38 -8.43 -13.38
N PHE A 347 -17.41 -8.77 -14.65
CA PHE A 347 -17.65 -10.11 -15.15
C PHE A 347 -16.39 -10.64 -15.84
N THR A 348 -15.94 -11.83 -15.46
CA THR A 348 -14.76 -12.44 -16.05
C THR A 348 -15.06 -13.86 -16.50
N LEU A 349 -14.65 -14.18 -17.73
CA LEU A 349 -14.69 -15.54 -18.26
C LEU A 349 -13.28 -15.91 -18.73
N SER A 350 -12.81 -17.10 -18.39
CA SER A 350 -11.52 -17.60 -18.86
C SER A 350 -11.57 -19.10 -19.14
N ALA A 351 -10.79 -19.54 -20.12
CA ALA A 351 -10.52 -20.93 -20.42
C ALA A 351 -9.01 -21.15 -20.48
N GLU A 352 -8.51 -22.16 -19.82
CA GLU A 352 -7.10 -22.54 -19.78
C GLU A 352 -6.99 -24.02 -20.11
N TYR A 353 -6.00 -24.41 -20.90
CA TYR A 353 -5.68 -25.80 -21.19
C TYR A 353 -4.28 -26.15 -20.69
N THR A 354 -4.19 -27.19 -19.89
CA THR A 354 -2.93 -27.72 -19.39
C THR A 354 -2.67 -29.08 -20.04
N MET A 355 -1.56 -29.18 -20.79
CA MET A 355 -1.06 -30.40 -21.40
C MET A 355 -0.33 -31.26 -20.39
#